data_cdc7b0c0755b468e9c197c9129094e8c
#
_entry.id   cdc7b0c0755b468e9c197c9129094e8c
#
_cell.length_a   1.000
_cell.length_b   1.000
_cell.length_c   1.000
_cell.angle_alpha   90.00
_cell.angle_beta   90.00
_cell.angle_gamma   90.00
#
_symmetry.space_group_name_H-M   'P 1'
#
loop_
_entity.id
_entity.type
_entity.pdbx_description
1 polymer ?
#
loop_
_entity_poly.entity_id
_entity_poly.type
_entity_poly.pdbx_seq_one_letter_code
_entity_poly.pdbx_strand_id
1 'polypeptide(L)'
;NPVPWEGITIRADEVVAACRQQTLYELFRVIYESAARQTGASFWLCKSMKNMLYAEGIESTGISPYYIYLYRDGRDVALSFKKAIVGEKHIYALAENWKKDQEAALRLKDRTAADHFFMLNYETLIASPEKVMRQLCDFLHLPYSDRVMDYYKSRESENTAVAGKMWANVTKPILKDNTKKFLRELSSEDIAIFESVAGDLLLQLGYSLCTPPDLL
;
A
#
# COMPACT_ATOMS: atom_id res chain seq x y z
N ASN A 1 -15.22 -3.71 -3.60
CA ASN A 1 -14.47 -4.60 -2.70
C ASN A 1 -14.86 -6.05 -3.03
N PRO A 2 -13.92 -6.93 -3.43
CA PRO A 2 -14.22 -8.33 -3.70
C PRO A 2 -14.65 -9.10 -2.43
N VAL A 3 -14.32 -8.59 -1.24
CA VAL A 3 -14.73 -9.15 0.05
C VAL A 3 -15.76 -8.19 0.66
N PRO A 4 -17.01 -8.61 0.82
CA PRO A 4 -18.05 -7.79 1.47
C PRO A 4 -17.67 -7.45 2.92
N TRP A 5 -18.07 -6.28 3.38
CA TRP A 5 -17.95 -5.92 4.79
C TRP A 5 -19.08 -6.61 5.57
N GLU A 6 -18.71 -7.58 6.40
CA GLU A 6 -19.70 -8.32 7.21
C GLU A 6 -20.43 -7.38 8.19
N GLY A 7 -21.75 -7.52 8.25
CA GLY A 7 -22.59 -6.76 9.17
C GLY A 7 -22.75 -5.27 8.85
N ILE A 8 -22.21 -4.80 7.73
CA ILE A 8 -22.31 -3.39 7.30
C ILE A 8 -23.29 -3.30 6.13
N THR A 9 -24.29 -2.43 6.28
CA THR A 9 -25.24 -2.12 5.20
C THR A 9 -25.05 -0.70 4.73
N ILE A 10 -24.69 -0.52 3.46
CA ILE A 10 -24.53 0.78 2.81
C ILE A 10 -25.70 0.99 1.84
N ARG A 11 -26.58 1.93 2.14
CA ARG A 11 -27.69 2.32 1.27
C ARG A 11 -27.32 3.53 0.46
N ALA A 12 -27.50 3.45 -0.86
CA ALA A 12 -27.12 4.52 -1.78
C ALA A 12 -27.84 5.85 -1.52
N ASP A 13 -29.14 5.78 -1.23
CA ASP A 13 -29.97 6.95 -0.90
C ASP A 13 -29.49 7.65 0.38
N GLU A 14 -29.15 6.92 1.43
CA GLU A 14 -28.61 7.46 2.67
C GLU A 14 -27.23 8.09 2.49
N VAL A 15 -26.37 7.43 1.71
CA VAL A 15 -25.02 7.96 1.40
C VAL A 15 -25.11 9.27 0.64
N VAL A 16 -25.94 9.32 -0.42
CA VAL A 16 -26.11 10.54 -1.22
C VAL A 16 -26.68 11.69 -0.37
N ALA A 17 -27.68 11.39 0.48
CA ALA A 17 -28.28 12.39 1.38
C ALA A 17 -27.30 12.93 2.44
N ALA A 18 -26.32 12.14 2.86
CA ALA A 18 -25.31 12.54 3.83
C ALA A 18 -24.11 13.30 3.22
N CYS A 19 -23.98 13.37 1.89
CA CYS A 19 -22.94 14.11 1.23
C CYS A 19 -23.22 15.62 1.29
N ARG A 20 -22.22 16.39 1.71
CA ARG A 20 -22.28 17.87 1.73
C ARG A 20 -22.14 18.46 0.32
N GLN A 21 -21.45 17.73 -0.55
CA GLN A 21 -21.21 18.07 -1.94
C GLN A 21 -21.34 16.82 -2.82
N GLN A 22 -21.75 16.98 -4.06
CA GLN A 22 -21.89 15.87 -5.02
C GLN A 22 -20.52 15.53 -5.66
N THR A 23 -19.57 15.02 -4.87
CA THR A 23 -18.25 14.61 -5.32
C THR A 23 -17.95 13.18 -4.93
N LEU A 24 -17.06 12.51 -5.68
CA LEU A 24 -16.58 11.18 -5.33
C LEU A 24 -15.83 11.17 -3.98
N TYR A 25 -15.20 12.27 -3.60
CA TYR A 25 -14.50 12.41 -2.32
C TYR A 25 -15.47 12.42 -1.13
N GLU A 26 -16.61 13.11 -1.26
CA GLU A 26 -17.67 13.07 -0.26
C GLU A 26 -18.31 11.69 -0.15
N LEU A 27 -18.56 11.02 -1.27
CA LEU A 27 -19.04 9.63 -1.26
C LEU A 27 -18.03 8.72 -0.54
N PHE A 28 -16.74 8.85 -0.83
CA PHE A 28 -15.69 8.11 -0.15
C PHE A 28 -15.73 8.33 1.37
N ARG A 29 -15.74 9.59 1.82
CA ARG A 29 -15.85 9.94 3.24
C ARG A 29 -17.07 9.32 3.90
N VAL A 30 -18.25 9.55 3.33
CA VAL A 30 -19.53 9.11 3.92
C VAL A 30 -19.62 7.59 4.02
N ILE A 31 -19.14 6.86 3.00
CA ILE A 31 -19.14 5.39 3.01
C ILE A 31 -18.29 4.86 4.16
N TYR A 32 -17.03 5.31 4.30
CA TYR A 32 -16.14 4.83 5.35
C TYR A 32 -16.58 5.26 6.75
N GLU A 33 -17.05 6.49 6.92
CA GLU A 33 -17.60 6.96 8.19
C GLU A 33 -18.90 6.21 8.58
N SER A 34 -19.75 5.87 7.61
CA SER A 34 -20.95 5.07 7.87
C SER A 34 -20.59 3.66 8.31
N ALA A 35 -19.59 3.04 7.67
CA ALA A 35 -19.09 1.74 8.07
C ALA A 35 -18.49 1.78 9.49
N ALA A 36 -17.68 2.77 9.79
CA ALA A 36 -17.09 2.94 11.12
C ALA A 36 -18.17 3.12 12.20
N ARG A 37 -19.18 3.96 11.95
CA ARG A 37 -20.30 4.15 12.89
C ARG A 37 -21.07 2.86 13.15
N GLN A 38 -21.36 2.07 12.11
CA GLN A 38 -22.12 0.81 12.26
C GLN A 38 -21.35 -0.25 13.06
N THR A 39 -20.02 -0.21 13.03
CA THR A 39 -19.18 -1.15 13.79
C THR A 39 -18.71 -0.59 15.13
N GLY A 40 -19.04 0.66 15.47
CA GLY A 40 -18.53 1.35 16.66
C GLY A 40 -17.01 1.61 16.60
N ALA A 41 -16.42 1.61 15.41
CA ALA A 41 -15.00 1.85 15.22
C ALA A 41 -14.67 3.35 15.32
N SER A 42 -13.61 3.68 16.04
CA SER A 42 -13.09 5.06 16.14
C SER A 42 -12.25 5.47 14.93
N PHE A 43 -11.75 4.48 14.16
CA PHE A 43 -10.89 4.68 13.01
C PHE A 43 -11.35 3.80 11.85
N TRP A 44 -11.00 4.19 10.65
CA TRP A 44 -11.10 3.36 9.46
C TRP A 44 -9.81 3.44 8.65
N LEU A 45 -9.49 2.39 7.92
CA LEU A 45 -8.32 2.31 7.08
C LEU A 45 -8.74 2.03 5.64
N CYS A 46 -8.24 2.84 4.71
CA CYS A 46 -8.35 2.55 3.28
C CYS A 46 -6.97 2.17 2.71
N LYS A 47 -6.86 0.96 2.21
CA LYS A 47 -5.67 0.50 1.50
C LYS A 47 -5.91 0.60 0.00
N SER A 48 -5.13 1.43 -0.68
CA SER A 48 -5.13 1.58 -2.13
C SER A 48 -3.73 1.90 -2.62
N MET A 49 -3.42 1.48 -3.84
CA MET A 49 -2.15 1.82 -4.50
C MET A 49 -2.14 3.24 -5.09
N LYS A 50 -3.26 3.96 -5.07
CA LYS A 50 -3.42 5.24 -5.78
C LYS A 50 -3.99 6.37 -4.91
N ASN A 51 -4.23 6.15 -3.61
CA ASN A 51 -4.79 7.18 -2.72
C ASN A 51 -3.94 8.46 -2.68
N MET A 52 -2.62 8.37 -2.84
CA MET A 52 -1.72 9.52 -2.86
C MET A 52 -2.03 10.50 -4.00
N LEU A 53 -2.64 10.03 -5.10
CA LEU A 53 -3.04 10.88 -6.22
C LEU A 53 -4.32 11.70 -5.93
N TYR A 54 -5.08 11.29 -4.94
CA TYR A 54 -6.38 11.87 -4.58
C TYR A 54 -6.38 12.51 -3.19
N ALA A 55 -5.22 12.61 -2.57
CA ALA A 55 -5.07 13.07 -1.19
C ALA A 55 -5.70 14.46 -0.97
N GLU A 56 -5.45 15.44 -1.84
CA GLU A 56 -6.03 16.78 -1.73
C GLU A 56 -7.57 16.77 -1.78
N GLY A 57 -8.14 15.96 -2.69
CA GLY A 57 -9.59 15.80 -2.77
C GLY A 57 -10.18 15.13 -1.53
N ILE A 58 -9.48 14.15 -0.94
CA ILE A 58 -9.90 13.50 0.31
C ILE A 58 -9.82 14.50 1.47
N GLU A 59 -8.72 15.22 1.60
CA GLU A 59 -8.52 16.24 2.65
C GLU A 59 -9.55 17.38 2.54
N SER A 60 -9.94 17.77 1.32
CA SER A 60 -10.94 18.84 1.09
C SER A 60 -12.33 18.51 1.67
N THR A 61 -12.60 17.25 1.99
CA THR A 61 -13.83 16.81 2.68
C THR A 61 -13.79 17.02 4.20
N GLY A 62 -12.67 17.53 4.74
CA GLY A 62 -12.45 17.75 6.16
C GLY A 62 -11.87 16.53 6.89
N ILE A 63 -11.47 15.50 6.17
CA ILE A 63 -10.68 14.39 6.73
C ILE A 63 -9.25 14.86 6.97
N SER A 64 -8.67 14.53 8.13
CA SER A 64 -7.25 14.69 8.44
C SER A 64 -6.60 13.31 8.51
N PRO A 65 -6.08 12.77 7.39
CA PRO A 65 -5.59 11.40 7.36
C PRO A 65 -4.21 11.27 7.99
N TYR A 66 -3.96 10.09 8.56
CA TYR A 66 -2.60 9.58 8.76
C TYR A 66 -2.22 8.78 7.51
N TYR A 67 -1.12 9.13 6.87
CA TYR A 67 -0.62 8.45 5.69
C TYR A 67 0.42 7.40 6.05
N ILE A 68 0.22 6.17 5.59
CA ILE A 68 1.18 5.08 5.71
C ILE A 68 1.65 4.75 4.29
N TYR A 69 2.88 5.16 3.99
CA TYR A 69 3.51 4.91 2.71
C TYR A 69 4.34 3.63 2.77
N LEU A 70 3.74 2.52 2.34
CA LEU A 70 4.44 1.24 2.20
C LEU A 70 5.12 1.18 0.84
N TYR A 71 6.46 1.14 0.86
CA TYR A 71 7.28 1.01 -0.34
C TYR A 71 8.17 -0.24 -0.30
N ARG A 72 8.54 -0.72 -1.46
CA ARG A 72 9.34 -1.93 -1.68
C ARG A 72 10.29 -1.71 -2.85
N ASP A 73 11.39 -2.48 -2.92
CA ASP A 73 12.28 -2.50 -4.08
C ASP A 73 11.48 -2.67 -5.37
N GLY A 74 11.59 -1.67 -6.25
CA GLY A 74 10.81 -1.61 -7.49
C GLY A 74 11.05 -2.78 -8.42
N ARG A 75 12.26 -3.36 -8.41
CA ARG A 75 12.62 -4.53 -9.23
C ARG A 75 11.89 -5.79 -8.76
N ASP A 76 11.72 -5.95 -7.44
CA ASP A 76 10.89 -7.04 -6.88
C ASP A 76 9.39 -6.81 -7.15
N VAL A 77 8.95 -5.54 -7.15
CA VAL A 77 7.56 -5.19 -7.53
C VAL A 77 7.34 -5.52 -9.00
N ALA A 78 8.24 -5.11 -9.89
CA ALA A 78 8.16 -5.41 -11.32
C ALA A 78 8.15 -6.92 -11.60
N LEU A 79 9.03 -7.69 -10.94
CA LEU A 79 9.02 -9.14 -11.01
C LEU A 79 7.66 -9.74 -10.62
N SER A 80 7.05 -9.21 -9.56
CA SER A 80 5.73 -9.67 -9.11
C SER A 80 4.64 -9.39 -10.16
N PHE A 81 4.65 -8.22 -10.80
CA PHE A 81 3.73 -7.88 -11.87
C PHE A 81 3.96 -8.71 -13.13
N LYS A 82 5.22 -8.98 -13.51
CA LYS A 82 5.53 -9.89 -14.64
C LYS A 82 4.90 -11.27 -14.45
N LYS A 83 4.81 -11.77 -13.22
CA LYS A 83 4.22 -13.06 -12.86
C LYS A 83 2.71 -13.03 -12.60
N ALA A 84 2.14 -11.87 -12.36
CA ALA A 84 0.70 -11.73 -12.08
C ALA A 84 -0.14 -12.15 -13.31
N ILE A 85 -1.36 -12.59 -13.06
CA ILE A 85 -2.30 -13.01 -14.13
C ILE A 85 -2.73 -11.82 -14.98
N VAL A 86 -2.82 -10.62 -14.37
CA VAL A 86 -3.28 -9.37 -14.99
C VAL A 86 -2.26 -8.25 -14.79
N GLY A 87 -2.43 -7.16 -15.52
CA GLY A 87 -1.61 -5.96 -15.44
C GLY A 87 -0.45 -5.94 -16.44
N GLU A 88 0.34 -4.87 -16.39
CA GLU A 88 1.50 -4.63 -17.25
C GLU A 88 2.57 -5.70 -17.07
N LYS A 89 3.29 -6.01 -18.15
CA LYS A 89 4.35 -7.03 -18.20
C LYS A 89 5.68 -6.49 -18.73
N HIS A 90 5.63 -5.38 -19.47
CA HIS A 90 6.82 -4.79 -20.05
C HIS A 90 7.63 -4.06 -18.97
N ILE A 91 8.90 -4.41 -18.82
CA ILE A 91 9.74 -3.94 -17.71
C ILE A 91 9.88 -2.42 -17.67
N TYR A 92 10.03 -1.75 -18.83
CA TYR A 92 10.09 -0.30 -18.93
C TYR A 92 8.83 0.36 -18.38
N ALA A 93 7.66 -0.11 -18.80
CA ALA A 93 6.37 0.43 -18.35
C ALA A 93 6.14 0.17 -16.85
N LEU A 94 6.61 -0.96 -16.33
CA LEU A 94 6.59 -1.27 -14.89
C LEU A 94 7.49 -0.31 -14.11
N ALA A 95 8.70 -0.01 -14.62
CA ALA A 95 9.63 0.95 -14.02
C ALA A 95 9.03 2.36 -13.98
N GLU A 96 8.47 2.83 -15.10
CA GLU A 96 7.78 4.12 -15.21
C GLU A 96 6.61 4.25 -14.23
N ASN A 97 5.77 3.21 -14.16
CA ASN A 97 4.63 3.20 -13.25
C ASN A 97 5.08 3.22 -11.78
N TRP A 98 6.08 2.39 -11.43
CA TRP A 98 6.63 2.38 -10.09
C TRP A 98 7.21 3.74 -9.72
N LYS A 99 8.04 4.34 -10.61
CA LYS A 99 8.63 5.66 -10.42
C LYS A 99 7.57 6.73 -10.16
N LYS A 100 6.56 6.83 -11.02
CA LYS A 100 5.46 7.80 -10.88
C LYS A 100 4.72 7.67 -9.55
N ASP A 101 4.48 6.43 -9.11
CA ASP A 101 3.79 6.18 -7.85
C ASP A 101 4.64 6.59 -6.64
N GLN A 102 5.95 6.26 -6.64
CA GLN A 102 6.84 6.67 -5.56
C GLN A 102 7.02 8.20 -5.52
N GLU A 103 7.22 8.84 -6.68
CA GLU A 103 7.31 10.31 -6.76
C GLU A 103 6.05 10.99 -6.24
N ALA A 104 4.87 10.46 -6.55
CA ALA A 104 3.61 11.00 -6.02
C ALA A 104 3.51 10.85 -4.50
N ALA A 105 3.94 9.71 -3.95
CA ALA A 105 3.97 9.49 -2.51
C ALA A 105 4.99 10.40 -1.80
N LEU A 106 6.15 10.63 -2.40
CA LEU A 106 7.17 11.54 -1.85
C LEU A 106 6.71 12.99 -1.90
N ARG A 107 6.07 13.44 -2.99
CA ARG A 107 5.43 14.78 -3.04
C ARG A 107 4.36 14.95 -1.96
N LEU A 108 3.55 13.91 -1.70
CA LEU A 108 2.58 13.93 -0.61
C LEU A 108 3.28 14.06 0.75
N LYS A 109 4.37 13.30 0.97
CA LYS A 109 5.20 13.39 2.17
C LYS A 109 5.71 14.81 2.41
N ASP A 110 6.24 15.47 1.37
CA ASP A 110 6.86 16.79 1.49
C ASP A 110 5.88 17.91 1.91
N ARG A 111 4.58 17.74 1.63
CA ARG A 111 3.53 18.67 2.04
C ARG A 111 2.77 18.27 3.30
N THR A 112 3.00 17.05 3.81
CA THR A 112 2.29 16.51 4.97
C THR A 112 3.12 16.73 6.24
N ALA A 113 2.47 17.08 7.35
CA ALA A 113 3.15 17.16 8.64
C ALA A 113 3.79 15.83 9.03
N ALA A 114 4.97 15.88 9.65
CA ALA A 114 5.76 14.68 9.93
C ALA A 114 5.06 13.68 10.85
N ASP A 115 4.20 14.17 11.74
CA ASP A 115 3.35 13.37 12.65
C ASP A 115 2.12 12.77 11.96
N HIS A 116 1.90 13.08 10.70
CA HIS A 116 0.82 12.52 9.87
C HIS A 116 1.32 11.65 8.70
N PHE A 117 2.64 11.42 8.59
CA PHE A 117 3.20 10.63 7.49
C PHE A 117 4.23 9.60 7.99
N PHE A 118 3.93 8.32 7.80
CA PHE A 118 4.79 7.21 8.18
C PHE A 118 5.34 6.50 6.97
N MET A 119 6.68 6.47 6.83
CA MET A 119 7.35 5.68 5.80
C MET A 119 7.58 4.26 6.28
N LEU A 120 7.05 3.29 5.54
CA LEU A 120 7.13 1.87 5.88
C LEU A 120 7.86 1.11 4.77
N ASN A 121 9.11 0.76 5.02
CA ASN A 121 9.88 -0.08 4.11
C ASN A 121 9.46 -1.55 4.25
N TYR A 122 9.09 -2.20 3.15
CA TYR A 122 8.64 -3.59 3.15
C TYR A 122 9.69 -4.57 3.67
N GLU A 123 10.93 -4.41 3.26
CA GLU A 123 12.05 -5.28 3.62
C GLU A 123 12.30 -5.21 5.13
N THR A 124 12.23 -4.01 5.71
CA THR A 124 12.34 -3.80 7.16
C THR A 124 11.15 -4.40 7.90
N LEU A 125 9.94 -4.25 7.35
CA LEU A 125 8.74 -4.84 7.95
C LEU A 125 8.85 -6.36 8.05
N ILE A 126 9.25 -7.05 7.00
CA ILE A 126 9.34 -8.52 7.04
C ILE A 126 10.54 -9.03 7.83
N ALA A 127 11.62 -8.24 7.94
CA ALA A 127 12.79 -8.58 8.75
C ALA A 127 12.53 -8.43 10.25
N SER A 128 11.78 -7.40 10.66
CA SER A 128 11.53 -7.05 12.06
C SER A 128 10.07 -6.63 12.29
N PRO A 129 9.09 -7.50 12.01
CA PRO A 129 7.68 -7.14 11.92
C PRO A 129 7.12 -6.59 13.24
N GLU A 130 7.43 -7.20 14.37
CA GLU A 130 6.96 -6.74 15.68
C GLU A 130 7.44 -5.32 15.99
N LYS A 131 8.76 -5.07 15.80
CA LYS A 131 9.33 -3.73 16.01
C LYS A 131 8.64 -2.67 15.16
N VAL A 132 8.44 -2.96 13.88
CA VAL A 132 7.82 -2.04 12.94
C VAL A 132 6.34 -1.81 13.28
N MET A 133 5.62 -2.87 13.66
CA MET A 133 4.22 -2.73 14.06
C MET A 133 4.05 -1.93 15.36
N ARG A 134 4.99 -2.04 16.33
CA ARG A 134 4.99 -1.18 17.52
C ARG A 134 5.18 0.28 17.12
N GLN A 135 6.17 0.59 16.28
CA GLN A 135 6.38 1.95 15.76
C GLN A 135 5.17 2.51 15.01
N LEU A 136 4.50 1.68 14.21
CA LEU A 136 3.29 2.08 13.52
C LEU A 136 2.12 2.34 14.48
N CYS A 137 1.95 1.51 15.51
CA CYS A 137 0.94 1.74 16.56
C CYS A 137 1.21 3.03 17.32
N ASP A 138 2.47 3.29 17.69
CA ASP A 138 2.87 4.54 18.37
C ASP A 138 2.57 5.76 17.49
N PHE A 139 2.91 5.70 16.19
CA PHE A 139 2.59 6.75 15.24
C PHE A 139 1.08 7.00 15.10
N LEU A 140 0.26 5.96 15.14
CA LEU A 140 -1.20 6.05 15.05
C LEU A 140 -1.87 6.33 16.40
N HIS A 141 -1.09 6.47 17.49
CA HIS A 141 -1.59 6.59 18.86
C HIS A 141 -2.54 5.44 19.27
N LEU A 142 -2.24 4.23 18.80
CA LEU A 142 -2.99 3.02 19.08
C LEU A 142 -2.23 2.10 20.02
N PRO A 143 -2.88 1.40 20.95
CA PRO A 143 -2.23 0.39 21.76
C PRO A 143 -1.76 -0.78 20.88
N TYR A 144 -0.51 -1.19 21.05
CA TYR A 144 -0.01 -2.40 20.42
C TYR A 144 -0.64 -3.65 21.05
N SER A 145 -0.94 -4.63 20.21
CA SER A 145 -1.37 -5.95 20.65
C SER A 145 -0.64 -7.03 19.85
N ASP A 146 -0.18 -8.08 20.51
CA ASP A 146 0.49 -9.22 19.87
C ASP A 146 -0.41 -9.92 18.83
N ARG A 147 -1.72 -9.72 18.91
CA ARG A 147 -2.70 -10.24 17.92
C ARG A 147 -2.42 -9.77 16.49
N VAL A 148 -1.76 -8.60 16.30
CA VAL A 148 -1.40 -8.13 14.96
C VAL A 148 -0.44 -9.09 14.26
N MET A 149 0.33 -9.86 15.01
CA MET A 149 1.26 -10.87 14.48
C MET A 149 0.54 -12.15 14.06
N ASP A 150 -0.68 -12.37 14.54
CA ASP A 150 -1.52 -13.53 14.23
C ASP A 150 -2.55 -13.25 13.11
N TYR A 151 -2.38 -12.17 12.35
CA TYR A 151 -3.29 -11.74 11.28
C TYR A 151 -3.70 -12.89 10.34
N TYR A 152 -2.79 -13.80 10.04
CA TYR A 152 -2.99 -14.92 9.12
C TYR A 152 -3.94 -16.00 9.67
N LYS A 153 -4.28 -15.95 10.96
CA LYS A 153 -5.24 -16.84 11.62
C LYS A 153 -6.65 -16.24 11.70
N SER A 154 -6.84 -15.01 11.18
CA SER A 154 -8.13 -14.33 11.26
C SER A 154 -9.11 -14.84 10.20
N ARG A 155 -10.40 -14.77 10.51
CA ARG A 155 -11.47 -15.08 9.56
C ARG A 155 -11.44 -14.18 8.32
N GLU A 156 -11.04 -12.92 8.50
CA GLU A 156 -10.86 -11.96 7.40
C GLU A 156 -9.76 -12.42 6.44
N SER A 157 -8.67 -12.98 6.96
CA SER A 157 -7.61 -13.56 6.12
C SER A 157 -8.10 -14.76 5.33
N GLU A 158 -8.87 -15.65 5.96
CA GLU A 158 -9.49 -16.79 5.27
C GLU A 158 -10.45 -16.33 4.16
N ASN A 159 -11.37 -15.42 4.47
CA ASN A 159 -12.31 -14.86 3.51
C ASN A 159 -11.60 -14.15 2.35
N THR A 160 -10.50 -13.46 2.63
CA THR A 160 -9.70 -12.78 1.61
C THR A 160 -8.98 -13.80 0.71
N ALA A 161 -8.40 -14.86 1.29
CA ALA A 161 -7.68 -15.88 0.53
C ALA A 161 -8.56 -16.60 -0.51
N VAL A 162 -9.84 -16.86 -0.17
CA VAL A 162 -10.78 -17.52 -1.09
C VAL A 162 -11.28 -16.60 -2.20
N ALA A 163 -11.17 -15.27 -2.03
CA ALA A 163 -11.60 -14.30 -3.03
C ALA A 163 -10.70 -14.28 -4.29
N GLY A 164 -9.51 -14.88 -4.24
CA GLY A 164 -8.66 -15.03 -5.44
C GLY A 164 -7.25 -15.50 -5.15
N LYS A 165 -6.64 -16.17 -6.15
CA LYS A 165 -5.28 -16.74 -6.06
C LYS A 165 -4.20 -15.72 -5.67
N MET A 166 -4.38 -14.45 -5.99
CA MET A 166 -3.43 -13.38 -5.66
C MET A 166 -3.30 -13.16 -4.14
N TRP A 167 -4.31 -13.53 -3.35
CA TRP A 167 -4.34 -13.37 -1.89
C TRP A 167 -4.11 -14.66 -1.10
N ALA A 168 -3.76 -15.76 -1.77
CA ALA A 168 -3.55 -17.06 -1.11
C ALA A 168 -2.49 -17.05 0.02
N ASN A 169 -1.59 -16.06 0.03
CA ASN A 169 -0.55 -15.94 1.05
C ASN A 169 -0.99 -15.18 2.31
N VAL A 170 -2.18 -14.55 2.33
CA VAL A 170 -2.62 -13.80 3.53
C VAL A 170 -2.94 -14.71 4.72
N THR A 171 -3.17 -16.01 4.49
CA THR A 171 -3.34 -17.04 5.51
C THR A 171 -2.03 -17.69 5.96
N LYS A 172 -0.89 -17.13 5.57
CA LYS A 172 0.43 -17.61 5.95
C LYS A 172 1.15 -16.61 6.83
N PRO A 173 2.04 -17.05 7.73
CA PRO A 173 2.94 -16.15 8.42
C PRO A 173 3.77 -15.32 7.44
N ILE A 174 4.38 -14.25 7.95
CA ILE A 174 5.23 -13.36 7.15
C ILE A 174 6.33 -14.15 6.44
N LEU A 175 6.40 -13.98 5.12
CA LEU A 175 7.39 -14.62 4.26
C LEU A 175 8.71 -13.83 4.33
N LYS A 176 9.63 -14.22 5.21
CA LYS A 176 10.89 -13.51 5.46
C LYS A 176 11.81 -13.42 4.24
N ASP A 177 11.77 -14.43 3.35
CA ASP A 177 12.63 -14.52 2.16
C ASP A 177 12.03 -13.85 0.91
N ASN A 178 11.00 -13.02 1.09
CA ASN A 178 10.33 -12.38 -0.04
C ASN A 178 11.00 -11.05 -0.45
N THR A 179 12.33 -11.04 -0.50
CA THR A 179 13.15 -9.88 -0.92
C THR A 179 14.21 -10.30 -1.90
N LYS A 180 14.70 -9.35 -2.71
CA LYS A 180 15.82 -9.53 -3.65
C LYS A 180 15.63 -10.71 -4.60
N LYS A 181 14.39 -11.10 -4.89
CA LYS A 181 14.09 -12.18 -5.83
C LYS A 181 14.46 -11.80 -7.25
N PHE A 182 14.37 -10.50 -7.57
CA PHE A 182 14.75 -9.97 -8.87
C PHE A 182 16.17 -10.37 -9.27
N LEU A 183 17.11 -10.47 -8.32
CA LEU A 183 18.51 -10.88 -8.60
C LEU A 183 18.63 -12.29 -9.20
N ARG A 184 17.65 -13.15 -8.99
CA ARG A 184 17.66 -14.54 -9.46
C ARG A 184 16.66 -14.80 -10.58
N GLU A 185 15.66 -13.94 -10.73
CA GLU A 185 14.45 -14.23 -11.50
C GLU A 185 14.17 -13.19 -12.61
N LEU A 186 14.81 -12.02 -12.59
CA LEU A 186 14.86 -11.11 -13.74
C LEU A 186 16.15 -11.33 -14.54
N SER A 187 16.10 -11.05 -15.84
CA SER A 187 17.30 -10.99 -16.65
C SER A 187 18.14 -9.74 -16.29
N SER A 188 19.44 -9.77 -16.58
CA SER A 188 20.32 -8.60 -16.42
C SER A 188 19.85 -7.42 -17.27
N GLU A 189 19.28 -7.68 -18.44
CA GLU A 189 18.68 -6.67 -19.32
C GLU A 189 17.47 -6.01 -18.68
N ASP A 190 16.53 -6.81 -18.14
CA ASP A 190 15.36 -6.28 -17.41
C ASP A 190 15.78 -5.41 -16.22
N ILE A 191 16.82 -5.82 -15.47
CA ILE A 191 17.34 -5.05 -14.33
C ILE A 191 17.93 -3.73 -14.83
N ALA A 192 18.74 -3.75 -15.88
CA ALA A 192 19.36 -2.55 -16.45
C ALA A 192 18.31 -1.57 -16.98
N ILE A 193 17.28 -2.06 -17.69
CA ILE A 193 16.16 -1.22 -18.16
C ILE A 193 15.42 -0.59 -16.98
N PHE A 194 15.11 -1.37 -15.93
CA PHE A 194 14.44 -0.83 -14.75
C PHE A 194 15.29 0.25 -14.07
N GLU A 195 16.57 0.01 -13.88
CA GLU A 195 17.51 0.92 -13.22
C GLU A 195 17.79 2.17 -14.04
N SER A 196 17.82 2.08 -15.39
CA SER A 196 17.95 3.26 -16.26
C SER A 196 16.75 4.23 -16.13
N VAL A 197 15.55 3.71 -15.85
CA VAL A 197 14.32 4.52 -15.68
C VAL A 197 14.16 5.05 -14.25
N ALA A 198 14.44 4.22 -13.26
CA ALA A 198 14.08 4.46 -11.86
C ALA A 198 15.29 4.43 -10.89
N GLY A 199 16.52 4.43 -11.40
CA GLY A 199 17.73 4.27 -10.59
C GLY A 199 17.91 5.35 -9.54
N ASP A 200 17.72 6.63 -9.90
CA ASP A 200 17.83 7.75 -8.96
C ASP A 200 16.87 7.59 -7.79
N LEU A 201 15.64 7.15 -8.09
CA LEU A 201 14.62 6.97 -7.07
C LEU A 201 14.86 5.72 -6.21
N LEU A 202 15.41 4.65 -6.79
CA LEU A 202 15.88 3.50 -6.02
C LEU A 202 16.94 3.94 -5.01
N LEU A 203 17.95 4.72 -5.44
CA LEU A 203 18.98 5.26 -4.56
C LEU A 203 18.39 6.16 -3.46
N GLN A 204 17.48 7.07 -3.82
CA GLN A 204 16.79 7.95 -2.87
C GLN A 204 16.03 7.17 -1.79
N LEU A 205 15.46 6.01 -2.15
CA LEU A 205 14.73 5.12 -1.23
C LEU A 205 15.65 4.12 -0.50
N GLY A 206 16.98 4.20 -0.70
CA GLY A 206 17.97 3.40 0.01
C GLY A 206 18.30 2.05 -0.62
N TYR A 207 17.95 1.83 -1.88
CA TYR A 207 18.31 0.62 -2.63
C TYR A 207 19.59 0.83 -3.42
N SER A 208 20.46 -0.18 -3.48
CA SER A 208 21.67 -0.18 -4.32
C SER A 208 21.34 -0.62 -5.74
N LEU A 209 22.02 -0.04 -6.73
CA LEU A 209 21.93 -0.48 -8.12
C LEU A 209 22.82 -1.69 -8.36
N CYS A 210 22.44 -2.50 -9.34
CA CYS A 210 23.19 -3.68 -9.81
C CYS A 210 23.91 -3.40 -11.12
N THR A 211 23.38 -2.48 -11.94
CA THR A 211 23.94 -2.11 -13.24
C THR A 211 25.10 -1.14 -13.04
N PRO A 212 26.26 -1.39 -13.65
CA PRO A 212 27.38 -0.45 -13.64
C PRO A 212 26.97 0.91 -14.21
N PRO A 213 27.52 2.04 -13.67
CA PRO A 213 27.14 3.39 -14.10
C PRO A 213 27.35 3.69 -15.58
N ASP A 214 28.33 3.04 -16.21
CA ASP A 214 28.64 3.16 -17.63
C ASP A 214 27.63 2.45 -18.55
N LEU A 215 26.70 1.69 -17.97
CA LEU A 215 25.63 0.98 -18.69
C LEU A 215 24.21 1.52 -18.36
N LEU A 216 24.11 2.57 -17.56
CA LEU A 216 22.89 3.30 -17.25
C LEU A 216 22.77 4.58 -18.09
#